data_3e27551f95d5f67406d1ea7c9370799a
#
_entry.id   3e27551f95d5f67406d1ea7c9370799a
#
_cell.length_a   1.000
_cell.length_b   1.000
_cell.length_c   1.000
_cell.angle_alpha   90.00
_cell.angle_beta   90.00
_cell.angle_gamma   90.00
#
_symmetry.space_group_name_H-M   'P 1'
#
loop_
_entity.id
_entity.type
_entity.pdbx_description
1 polymer ?
#
loop_
_entity_poly.entity_id
_entity_poly.type
_entity_poly.pdbx_seq_one_letter_code
_entity_poly.pdbx_strand_id
1 'polypeptide(L)'
;MYTKGGGGDMIENYLLAELVAFSENKTLAKTAAQLRVTQPTVTRGMQKLESELNVKLFDRQPNKITLTKTGKLAARKAKELLTANREFVTQIQNFALTQRTIMVRSTALGPLVVTNQLTKYFDLKIDHNFVQPQDVLKGLESNQYTFCFTSHEIQTDQVESLYVGTEHLYVNLDRFMFLASKQAVSFKELQGLSFIVLNDIGPWKQIIQNHIPNAKFLYQAEQDALTEITRYSNFPYFSTNVTVHEPQHKNDRVPIPITDAAATMSFYVS
;
A
#
# COMPACT_ATOMS: atom_id res chain seq x y z
N MET A 1 33.03 -23.98 -8.93
CA MET A 1 33.24 -25.45 -9.08
C MET A 1 31.99 -26.11 -8.47
N TYR A 2 30.96 -26.38 -9.29
CA TYR A 2 29.75 -27.06 -8.84
C TYR A 2 30.07 -28.56 -8.83
N THR A 3 30.17 -29.14 -7.65
CA THR A 3 30.32 -30.59 -7.50
C THR A 3 29.03 -31.26 -7.94
N LYS A 4 29.11 -32.08 -9.01
CA LYS A 4 28.14 -33.12 -9.32
C LYS A 4 28.15 -34.16 -8.20
N GLY A 5 27.31 -34.02 -7.21
CA GLY A 5 27.13 -34.97 -6.11
C GLY A 5 25.66 -35.12 -5.81
N GLY A 6 25.11 -36.32 -6.05
CA GLY A 6 23.88 -36.85 -5.44
C GLY A 6 22.58 -36.11 -5.75
N GLY A 7 21.69 -36.70 -6.54
CA GLY A 7 20.31 -36.21 -6.63
C GLY A 7 19.63 -36.19 -5.28
N GLY A 8 19.33 -35.02 -4.74
CA GLY A 8 18.62 -34.86 -3.49
C GLY A 8 18.58 -33.44 -2.90
N ASP A 9 19.48 -32.55 -3.31
CA ASP A 9 19.62 -31.26 -2.65
C ASP A 9 18.68 -30.14 -3.13
N MET A 10 18.05 -30.27 -4.30
CA MET A 10 17.14 -29.23 -4.84
C MET A 10 15.91 -29.83 -5.47
N ILE A 11 14.76 -29.50 -4.91
CA ILE A 11 13.45 -29.89 -5.46
C ILE A 11 13.02 -28.87 -6.51
N GLU A 12 12.60 -29.35 -7.68
CA GLU A 12 12.12 -28.50 -8.74
C GLU A 12 10.82 -27.77 -8.38
N ASN A 13 10.74 -26.46 -8.62
CA ASN A 13 9.62 -25.64 -8.22
C ASN A 13 8.25 -26.11 -8.75
N TYR A 14 8.20 -26.74 -9.93
CA TYR A 14 6.94 -27.26 -10.44
C TYR A 14 6.37 -28.40 -9.58
N LEU A 15 7.22 -29.26 -9.00
CA LEU A 15 6.80 -30.31 -8.08
C LEU A 15 6.20 -29.75 -6.80
N LEU A 16 6.83 -28.69 -6.28
CA LEU A 16 6.30 -27.95 -5.13
C LEU A 16 4.95 -27.29 -5.46
N ALA A 17 4.83 -26.70 -6.66
CA ALA A 17 3.58 -26.09 -7.12
C ALA A 17 2.45 -27.12 -7.28
N GLU A 18 2.74 -28.32 -7.79
CA GLU A 18 1.78 -29.42 -7.87
C GLU A 18 1.29 -29.86 -6.47
N LEU A 19 2.19 -29.99 -5.49
CA LEU A 19 1.85 -30.34 -4.12
C LEU A 19 0.97 -29.27 -3.47
N VAL A 20 1.30 -27.99 -3.62
CA VAL A 20 0.52 -26.87 -3.09
C VAL A 20 -0.86 -26.83 -3.73
N ALA A 21 -0.95 -26.89 -5.06
CA ALA A 21 -2.21 -26.91 -5.79
C ALA A 21 -3.09 -28.09 -5.38
N PHE A 22 -2.51 -29.28 -5.18
CA PHE A 22 -3.25 -30.45 -4.69
C PHE A 22 -3.75 -30.23 -3.24
N SER A 23 -2.96 -29.62 -2.38
CA SER A 23 -3.37 -29.34 -1.00
C SER A 23 -4.60 -28.44 -0.92
N GLU A 24 -4.77 -27.53 -1.90
CA GLU A 24 -5.90 -26.61 -2.01
C GLU A 24 -7.11 -27.28 -2.67
N ASN A 25 -6.90 -27.97 -3.79
CA ASN A 25 -7.97 -28.57 -4.60
C ASN A 25 -8.47 -29.94 -4.12
N LYS A 26 -7.66 -30.68 -3.42
CA LYS A 26 -7.95 -32.02 -2.84
C LYS A 26 -8.27 -33.12 -3.87
N THR A 27 -8.24 -32.83 -5.17
CA THR A 27 -8.48 -33.79 -6.25
C THR A 27 -7.51 -33.59 -7.42
N LEU A 28 -7.09 -34.67 -8.05
CA LEU A 28 -6.19 -34.63 -9.22
C LEU A 28 -6.79 -33.84 -10.39
N ALA A 29 -8.09 -34.00 -10.63
CA ALA A 29 -8.78 -33.34 -11.73
C ALA A 29 -8.75 -31.81 -11.59
N LYS A 30 -9.09 -31.28 -10.41
CA LYS A 30 -9.05 -29.84 -10.13
C LYS A 30 -7.63 -29.31 -10.13
N THR A 31 -6.66 -30.05 -9.59
CA THR A 31 -5.24 -29.68 -9.59
C THR A 31 -4.70 -29.58 -11.02
N ALA A 32 -4.99 -30.58 -11.85
CA ALA A 32 -4.59 -30.60 -13.25
C ALA A 32 -5.21 -29.42 -14.04
N ALA A 33 -6.47 -29.14 -13.82
CA ALA A 33 -7.18 -28.01 -14.43
C ALA A 33 -6.56 -26.66 -14.03
N GLN A 34 -6.29 -26.45 -12.72
CA GLN A 34 -5.65 -25.23 -12.21
C GLN A 34 -4.25 -25.01 -12.81
N LEU A 35 -3.45 -26.08 -12.91
CA LEU A 35 -2.08 -26.02 -13.43
C LEU A 35 -2.01 -26.11 -14.97
N ARG A 36 -3.14 -26.28 -15.64
CA ARG A 36 -3.25 -26.45 -17.11
C ARG A 36 -2.39 -27.62 -17.63
N VAL A 37 -2.39 -28.71 -16.89
CA VAL A 37 -1.70 -29.97 -17.24
C VAL A 37 -2.67 -31.14 -17.22
N THR A 38 -2.19 -32.36 -17.56
CA THR A 38 -3.01 -33.56 -17.48
C THR A 38 -2.94 -34.21 -16.08
N GLN A 39 -3.97 -34.96 -15.68
CA GLN A 39 -3.95 -35.71 -14.41
C GLN A 39 -2.77 -36.70 -14.31
N PRO A 40 -2.41 -37.46 -15.37
CA PRO A 40 -1.20 -38.26 -15.33
C PRO A 40 0.08 -37.50 -15.05
N THR A 41 0.20 -36.26 -15.55
CA THR A 41 1.35 -35.37 -15.28
C THR A 41 1.44 -35.07 -13.79
N VAL A 42 0.35 -34.61 -13.17
CA VAL A 42 0.30 -34.35 -11.71
C VAL A 42 0.63 -35.62 -10.90
N THR A 43 0.09 -36.76 -11.31
CA THR A 43 0.37 -38.04 -10.63
C THR A 43 1.84 -38.40 -10.67
N ARG A 44 2.50 -38.24 -11.83
CA ARG A 44 3.95 -38.50 -11.97
C ARG A 44 4.77 -37.51 -11.15
N GLY A 45 4.42 -36.22 -11.16
CA GLY A 45 5.08 -35.20 -10.35
C GLY A 45 4.99 -35.52 -8.84
N MET A 46 3.80 -35.90 -8.38
CA MET A 46 3.61 -36.35 -6.99
C MET A 46 4.49 -37.56 -6.63
N GLN A 47 4.57 -38.56 -7.53
CA GLN A 47 5.43 -39.74 -7.32
C GLN A 47 6.92 -39.37 -7.31
N LYS A 48 7.33 -38.49 -8.22
CA LYS A 48 8.70 -37.97 -8.29
C LYS A 48 9.07 -37.24 -7.01
N LEU A 49 8.19 -36.38 -6.50
CA LEU A 49 8.41 -35.63 -5.26
C LEU A 49 8.55 -36.57 -4.05
N GLU A 50 7.69 -37.59 -3.93
CA GLU A 50 7.81 -38.62 -2.87
C GLU A 50 9.15 -39.37 -2.97
N SER A 51 9.59 -39.69 -4.20
CA SER A 51 10.87 -40.36 -4.43
C SER A 51 12.07 -39.49 -4.08
N GLU A 52 12.07 -38.21 -4.47
CA GLU A 52 13.17 -37.29 -4.16
C GLU A 52 13.29 -36.99 -2.67
N LEU A 53 12.16 -36.89 -1.97
CA LEU A 53 12.13 -36.68 -0.51
C LEU A 53 12.27 -37.98 0.29
N ASN A 54 12.18 -39.13 -0.35
CA ASN A 54 12.17 -40.47 0.25
C ASN A 54 11.15 -40.61 1.41
N VAL A 55 9.97 -39.99 1.23
CA VAL A 55 8.87 -40.06 2.21
C VAL A 55 7.51 -40.12 1.50
N LYS A 56 6.52 -40.76 2.19
CA LYS A 56 5.13 -40.75 1.72
C LYS A 56 4.44 -39.46 2.05
N LEU A 57 4.01 -38.71 1.02
CA LEU A 57 3.23 -37.47 1.13
C LEU A 57 1.74 -37.70 0.90
N PHE A 58 1.39 -38.77 0.16
CA PHE A 58 0.02 -39.05 -0.24
C PHE A 58 -0.43 -40.42 0.29
N ASP A 59 -1.63 -40.48 0.83
CA ASP A 59 -2.37 -41.71 1.15
C ASP A 59 -3.32 -41.99 -0.01
N ARG A 60 -3.13 -43.16 -0.66
CA ARG A 60 -3.83 -43.53 -1.90
C ARG A 60 -4.77 -44.68 -1.60
N GLN A 61 -6.06 -44.42 -1.70
CA GLN A 61 -7.13 -45.40 -1.62
C GLN A 61 -7.80 -45.61 -3.00
N PRO A 62 -8.55 -46.65 -3.25
CA PRO A 62 -9.08 -46.97 -4.60
C PRO A 62 -9.78 -45.79 -5.32
N ASN A 63 -10.47 -44.91 -4.59
CA ASN A 63 -11.18 -43.77 -5.16
C ASN A 63 -10.84 -42.43 -4.51
N LYS A 64 -9.76 -42.36 -3.72
CA LYS A 64 -9.44 -41.16 -2.95
C LYS A 64 -7.95 -41.05 -2.72
N ILE A 65 -7.41 -39.86 -2.96
CA ILE A 65 -6.04 -39.48 -2.61
C ILE A 65 -6.14 -38.36 -1.57
N THR A 66 -5.40 -38.48 -0.48
CA THR A 66 -5.31 -37.48 0.57
C THR A 66 -3.86 -37.24 0.98
N LEU A 67 -3.58 -36.08 1.57
CA LEU A 67 -2.25 -35.82 2.13
C LEU A 67 -2.08 -36.54 3.48
N THR A 68 -0.94 -37.19 3.66
CA THR A 68 -0.49 -37.65 4.97
C THR A 68 -0.21 -36.46 5.90
N LYS A 69 0.09 -36.69 7.18
CA LYS A 69 0.58 -35.64 8.08
C LYS A 69 1.85 -35.00 7.55
N THR A 70 2.78 -35.78 7.02
CA THR A 70 4.02 -35.34 6.36
C THR A 70 3.70 -34.52 5.08
N GLY A 71 2.74 -34.98 4.26
CA GLY A 71 2.29 -34.28 3.06
C GLY A 71 1.69 -32.90 3.35
N LYS A 72 0.92 -32.75 4.46
CA LYS A 72 0.40 -31.45 4.89
C LYS A 72 1.51 -30.49 5.32
N LEU A 73 2.51 -31.00 6.06
CA LEU A 73 3.68 -30.21 6.42
C LEU A 73 4.47 -29.80 5.18
N ALA A 74 4.73 -30.75 4.27
CA ALA A 74 5.45 -30.48 3.02
C ALA A 74 4.73 -29.44 2.15
N ALA A 75 3.41 -29.51 2.01
CA ALA A 75 2.63 -28.53 1.26
C ALA A 75 2.74 -27.11 1.84
N ARG A 76 2.71 -26.98 3.18
CA ARG A 76 2.91 -25.69 3.84
C ARG A 76 4.31 -25.13 3.57
N LYS A 77 5.35 -25.94 3.73
CA LYS A 77 6.75 -25.55 3.48
C LYS A 77 7.01 -25.27 2.00
N ALA A 78 6.41 -26.02 1.09
CA ALA A 78 6.45 -25.74 -0.33
C ALA A 78 5.83 -24.38 -0.69
N LYS A 79 4.73 -24.02 -0.05
CA LYS A 79 4.08 -22.69 -0.25
C LYS A 79 4.99 -21.57 0.22
N GLU A 80 5.62 -21.70 1.39
CA GLU A 80 6.60 -20.74 1.93
C GLU A 80 7.77 -20.56 0.93
N LEU A 81 8.35 -21.67 0.44
CA LEU A 81 9.48 -21.64 -0.48
C LEU A 81 9.13 -21.02 -1.85
N LEU A 82 7.97 -21.36 -2.41
CA LEU A 82 7.49 -20.78 -3.66
C LEU A 82 7.19 -19.27 -3.51
N THR A 83 6.76 -18.84 -2.35
CA THR A 83 6.57 -17.42 -2.05
C THR A 83 7.91 -16.71 -1.99
N ALA A 84 8.88 -17.23 -1.24
CA ALA A 84 10.23 -16.68 -1.16
C ALA A 84 10.93 -16.61 -2.53
N ASN A 85 10.74 -17.61 -3.40
CA ASN A 85 11.28 -17.58 -4.76
C ASN A 85 10.68 -16.45 -5.61
N ARG A 86 9.36 -16.21 -5.51
CA ARG A 86 8.71 -15.08 -6.20
C ARG A 86 9.19 -13.75 -5.67
N GLU A 87 9.31 -13.63 -4.35
CA GLU A 87 9.84 -12.43 -3.69
C GLU A 87 11.27 -12.13 -4.14
N PHE A 88 12.14 -13.14 -4.21
CA PHE A 88 13.50 -13.00 -4.72
C PHE A 88 13.52 -12.38 -6.14
N VAL A 89 12.75 -12.92 -7.06
CA VAL A 89 12.70 -12.39 -8.45
C VAL A 89 12.22 -10.93 -8.43
N THR A 90 11.15 -10.65 -7.69
CA THR A 90 10.58 -9.31 -7.59
C THR A 90 11.57 -8.31 -6.98
N GLN A 91 12.25 -8.69 -5.91
CA GLN A 91 13.25 -7.82 -5.25
C GLN A 91 14.42 -7.47 -6.18
N ILE A 92 14.96 -8.46 -6.91
CA ILE A 92 16.06 -8.21 -7.86
C ILE A 92 15.62 -7.29 -9.01
N GLN A 93 14.41 -7.49 -9.53
CA GLN A 93 13.85 -6.62 -10.57
C GLN A 93 13.61 -5.19 -10.07
N ASN A 94 13.04 -5.06 -8.88
CA ASN A 94 12.80 -3.75 -8.25
C ASN A 94 14.12 -3.02 -7.98
N PHE A 95 15.10 -3.71 -7.39
CA PHE A 95 16.43 -3.13 -7.15
C PHE A 95 17.07 -2.62 -8.45
N ALA A 96 17.00 -3.38 -9.53
CA ALA A 96 17.52 -2.95 -10.82
C ALA A 96 16.81 -1.68 -11.37
N LEU A 97 15.52 -1.52 -11.07
CA LEU A 97 14.76 -0.31 -11.43
C LEU A 97 15.17 0.90 -10.57
N THR A 98 15.31 0.73 -9.26
CA THR A 98 15.69 1.81 -8.34
C THR A 98 17.11 2.33 -8.58
N GLN A 99 17.99 1.55 -9.21
CA GLN A 99 19.31 2.01 -9.63
C GLN A 99 19.28 3.06 -10.75
N ARG A 100 18.16 3.21 -11.45
CA ARG A 100 18.02 4.11 -12.61
C ARG A 100 17.09 5.29 -12.35
N THR A 101 16.13 5.13 -11.49
CA THR A 101 15.06 6.11 -11.24
C THR A 101 14.71 6.12 -9.76
N ILE A 102 14.62 7.31 -9.18
CA ILE A 102 14.18 7.48 -7.79
C ILE A 102 12.66 7.32 -7.73
N MET A 103 12.21 6.23 -7.15
CA MET A 103 10.79 5.92 -6.95
C MET A 103 10.30 6.51 -5.63
N VAL A 104 9.32 7.40 -5.68
CA VAL A 104 8.77 8.08 -4.50
C VAL A 104 7.33 7.68 -4.25
N ARG A 105 7.03 7.33 -3.00
CA ARG A 105 5.69 7.02 -2.50
C ARG A 105 5.38 7.84 -1.25
N SER A 106 4.11 7.86 -0.84
CA SER A 106 3.69 8.54 0.38
C SER A 106 2.45 7.90 0.97
N THR A 107 2.25 8.12 2.27
CA THR A 107 1.00 7.82 2.97
C THR A 107 0.01 8.99 2.96
N ALA A 108 0.43 10.17 2.42
CA ALA A 108 -0.38 11.40 2.41
C ALA A 108 -0.06 12.28 1.19
N LEU A 109 -0.96 13.20 0.88
CA LEU A 109 -0.86 14.05 -0.32
C LEU A 109 0.22 15.14 -0.21
N GLY A 110 0.32 15.82 0.95
CA GLY A 110 1.16 17.01 1.08
C GLY A 110 2.62 16.81 0.68
N PRO A 111 3.31 15.77 1.18
CA PRO A 111 4.68 15.49 0.75
C PRO A 111 4.82 15.28 -0.76
N LEU A 112 3.82 14.68 -1.43
CA LEU A 112 3.86 14.48 -2.89
C LEU A 112 3.74 15.79 -3.66
N VAL A 113 2.92 16.73 -3.18
CA VAL A 113 2.79 18.08 -3.77
C VAL A 113 4.13 18.80 -3.75
N VAL A 114 4.84 18.77 -2.62
CA VAL A 114 6.18 19.37 -2.50
C VAL A 114 7.19 18.65 -3.39
N THR A 115 7.20 17.32 -3.34
CA THR A 115 8.15 16.50 -4.11
C THR A 115 7.95 16.67 -5.62
N ASN A 116 6.72 16.88 -6.07
CA ASN A 116 6.43 17.09 -7.50
C ASN A 116 7.15 18.34 -8.06
N GLN A 117 7.42 19.34 -7.24
CA GLN A 117 8.21 20.52 -7.65
C GLN A 117 9.68 20.16 -7.91
N LEU A 118 10.18 19.09 -7.30
CA LEU A 118 11.56 18.62 -7.44
C LEU A 118 11.79 17.81 -8.72
N THR A 119 10.74 17.38 -9.42
CA THR A 119 10.86 16.65 -10.70
C THR A 119 11.56 17.46 -11.79
N LYS A 120 11.64 18.78 -11.63
CA LYS A 120 12.40 19.69 -12.52
C LYS A 120 13.91 19.51 -12.39
N TYR A 121 14.38 18.99 -11.27
CA TYR A 121 15.81 18.90 -10.92
C TYR A 121 16.31 17.46 -10.83
N PHE A 122 15.41 16.50 -10.60
CA PHE A 122 15.75 15.10 -10.36
C PHE A 122 14.85 14.19 -11.19
N ASP A 123 15.38 13.06 -11.62
CA ASP A 123 14.59 12.02 -12.29
C ASP A 123 13.80 11.23 -11.25
N LEU A 124 12.65 11.80 -10.86
CA LEU A 124 11.74 11.24 -9.86
C LEU A 124 10.53 10.62 -10.54
N LYS A 125 10.20 9.42 -10.15
CA LYS A 125 8.92 8.79 -10.49
C LYS A 125 8.04 8.77 -9.24
N ILE A 126 7.04 9.64 -9.22
CA ILE A 126 6.09 9.79 -8.11
C ILE A 126 4.86 8.94 -8.41
N ASP A 127 4.52 8.03 -7.50
CA ASP A 127 3.25 7.32 -7.55
C ASP A 127 2.25 8.01 -6.62
N HIS A 128 1.15 8.47 -7.17
CA HIS A 128 0.11 9.21 -6.44
C HIS A 128 -0.86 8.31 -5.64
N ASN A 129 -0.76 6.98 -5.78
CA ASN A 129 -1.53 6.08 -4.93
C ASN A 129 -0.87 5.97 -3.56
N PHE A 130 -1.63 6.23 -2.50
CA PHE A 130 -1.08 6.18 -1.14
C PHE A 130 -0.74 4.76 -0.72
N VAL A 131 0.39 4.65 -0.02
CA VAL A 131 0.80 3.40 0.64
C VAL A 131 0.09 3.31 1.99
N GLN A 132 -0.41 2.12 2.32
CA GLN A 132 -0.93 1.89 3.67
C GLN A 132 0.23 1.85 4.68
N PRO A 133 0.09 2.45 5.88
CA PRO A 133 1.18 2.54 6.85
C PRO A 133 1.85 1.20 7.17
N GLN A 134 1.07 0.13 7.26
CA GLN A 134 1.57 -1.23 7.53
C GLN A 134 2.40 -1.84 6.40
N ASP A 135 2.29 -1.32 5.17
CA ASP A 135 2.97 -1.85 3.98
C ASP A 135 4.25 -1.07 3.65
N VAL A 136 4.50 0.06 4.33
CA VAL A 136 5.64 0.95 4.04
C VAL A 136 6.97 0.23 4.20
N LEU A 137 7.21 -0.37 5.35
CA LEU A 137 8.48 -1.05 5.64
C LEU A 137 8.75 -2.16 4.63
N LYS A 138 7.76 -3.00 4.35
CA LYS A 138 7.89 -4.08 3.36
C LYS A 138 8.22 -3.54 1.96
N GLY A 139 7.63 -2.42 1.57
CA GLY A 139 7.88 -1.79 0.27
C GLY A 139 9.32 -1.26 0.15
N LEU A 140 9.85 -0.64 1.21
CA LEU A 140 11.25 -0.18 1.28
C LEU A 140 12.22 -1.36 1.23
N GLU A 141 12.05 -2.37 2.09
CA GLU A 141 12.90 -3.56 2.16
C GLU A 141 12.90 -4.38 0.84
N SER A 142 11.78 -4.37 0.11
CA SER A 142 11.67 -5.06 -1.19
C SER A 142 12.03 -4.18 -2.39
N ASN A 143 12.54 -2.96 -2.18
CA ASN A 143 12.92 -1.99 -3.21
C ASN A 143 11.78 -1.66 -4.20
N GLN A 144 10.51 -1.68 -3.76
CA GLN A 144 9.38 -1.24 -4.58
C GLN A 144 9.44 0.27 -4.84
N TYR A 145 10.03 1.01 -3.92
CA TYR A 145 10.31 2.45 -4.01
C TYR A 145 11.59 2.80 -3.26
N THR A 146 12.20 3.91 -3.66
CA THR A 146 13.44 4.40 -3.07
C THR A 146 13.18 5.16 -1.77
N PHE A 147 12.09 5.95 -1.76
CA PHE A 147 11.66 6.76 -0.62
C PHE A 147 10.16 6.63 -0.39
N CYS A 148 9.76 6.69 0.89
CA CYS A 148 8.36 6.80 1.28
C CYS A 148 8.19 7.88 2.34
N PHE A 149 7.25 8.80 2.12
CA PHE A 149 6.87 9.77 3.13
C PHE A 149 5.80 9.20 4.05
N THR A 150 6.04 9.34 5.36
CA THR A 150 5.15 8.82 6.41
C THR A 150 4.87 9.89 7.47
N SER A 151 3.76 9.75 8.21
CA SER A 151 3.42 10.63 9.32
C SER A 151 4.07 10.21 10.65
N HIS A 152 4.89 9.19 10.65
CA HIS A 152 5.62 8.70 11.82
C HIS A 152 6.99 8.20 11.39
N GLU A 153 7.91 8.23 12.32
CA GLU A 153 9.28 7.76 12.13
C GLU A 153 9.32 6.22 12.03
N ILE A 154 10.11 5.71 11.10
CA ILE A 154 10.41 4.28 10.95
C ILE A 154 11.90 4.11 11.17
N GLN A 155 12.28 3.33 12.18
CA GLN A 155 13.67 3.06 12.51
C GLN A 155 13.89 1.55 12.62
N THR A 156 14.71 1.01 11.74
CA THR A 156 15.15 -0.41 11.74
C THR A 156 16.64 -0.49 11.45
N ASP A 157 17.22 -1.69 11.42
CA ASP A 157 18.62 -1.88 11.03
C ASP A 157 18.88 -1.54 9.54
N GLN A 158 17.83 -1.43 8.71
CA GLN A 158 17.94 -1.23 7.26
C GLN A 158 17.25 0.05 6.77
N VAL A 159 16.38 0.65 7.57
CA VAL A 159 15.59 1.82 7.20
C VAL A 159 15.74 2.87 8.28
N GLU A 160 16.13 4.06 7.87
CA GLU A 160 16.21 5.25 8.70
C GLU A 160 15.23 6.31 8.18
N SER A 161 14.60 7.04 9.10
CA SER A 161 13.69 8.14 8.77
C SER A 161 14.33 9.48 9.10
N LEU A 162 14.15 10.44 8.18
CA LEU A 162 14.52 11.84 8.39
C LEU A 162 13.27 12.70 8.44
N TYR A 163 13.18 13.57 9.44
CA TYR A 163 12.12 14.58 9.50
C TYR A 163 12.26 15.56 8.34
N VAL A 164 11.15 15.81 7.62
CA VAL A 164 11.14 16.69 6.44
C VAL A 164 10.25 17.91 6.58
N GLY A 165 9.32 17.91 7.52
CA GLY A 165 8.44 19.06 7.73
C GLY A 165 7.15 18.72 8.44
N THR A 166 6.33 19.77 8.60
CA THR A 166 5.03 19.68 9.29
C THR A 166 3.95 20.31 8.42
N GLU A 167 2.84 19.60 8.27
CA GLU A 167 1.60 20.13 7.71
C GLU A 167 0.68 20.63 8.84
N HIS A 168 0.03 21.75 8.56
CA HIS A 168 -1.03 22.34 9.38
C HIS A 168 -2.32 22.40 8.57
N LEU A 169 -3.40 21.94 9.15
CA LEU A 169 -4.71 21.92 8.50
C LEU A 169 -5.37 23.30 8.60
N TYR A 170 -5.95 23.73 7.49
CA TYR A 170 -6.76 24.92 7.35
C TYR A 170 -8.16 24.55 6.91
N VAL A 171 -9.14 25.36 7.33
CA VAL A 171 -10.48 25.32 6.74
C VAL A 171 -10.66 26.57 5.86
N ASN A 172 -11.10 26.37 4.62
CA ASN A 172 -11.42 27.44 3.69
C ASN A 172 -12.90 27.77 3.82
N LEU A 173 -13.21 28.93 4.41
CA LEU A 173 -14.55 29.40 4.70
C LEU A 173 -14.95 30.45 3.67
N ASP A 174 -16.24 30.51 3.32
CA ASP A 174 -16.79 31.62 2.59
C ASP A 174 -16.63 32.91 3.43
N ARG A 175 -16.21 34.02 2.78
CA ARG A 175 -15.94 35.30 3.47
C ARG A 175 -17.11 35.84 4.28
N PHE A 176 -18.33 35.47 3.91
CA PHE A 176 -19.55 35.91 4.59
C PHE A 176 -19.92 35.06 5.80
N MET A 177 -19.23 33.95 6.01
CA MET A 177 -19.42 33.17 7.23
C MET A 177 -18.81 33.87 8.45
N PHE A 178 -19.52 33.86 9.58
CA PHE A 178 -19.04 34.47 10.82
C PHE A 178 -17.63 34.00 11.23
N LEU A 179 -17.35 32.69 11.06
CA LEU A 179 -16.05 32.12 11.41
C LEU A 179 -14.91 32.61 10.49
N ALA A 180 -15.21 33.12 9.30
CA ALA A 180 -14.20 33.65 8.39
C ALA A 180 -13.56 34.96 8.87
N SER A 181 -14.16 35.65 9.86
CA SER A 181 -13.59 36.83 10.48
C SER A 181 -12.58 36.52 11.59
N LYS A 182 -12.43 35.26 11.98
CA LYS A 182 -11.52 34.85 13.04
C LYS A 182 -10.11 34.63 12.47
N GLN A 183 -9.11 34.86 13.35
CA GLN A 183 -7.70 34.55 13.01
C GLN A 183 -7.40 33.05 13.02
N ALA A 184 -8.14 32.28 13.81
CA ALA A 184 -8.02 30.82 13.90
C ALA A 184 -9.34 30.23 14.43
N VAL A 185 -9.55 28.93 14.21
CA VAL A 185 -10.70 28.18 14.71
C VAL A 185 -10.27 26.84 15.28
N SER A 186 -11.12 26.25 16.13
CA SER A 186 -10.97 24.88 16.61
C SER A 186 -11.90 23.93 15.85
N PHE A 187 -11.62 22.62 15.87
CA PHE A 187 -12.55 21.61 15.35
C PHE A 187 -13.94 21.70 15.98
N LYS A 188 -14.00 22.05 17.25
CA LYS A 188 -15.27 22.25 18.00
C LYS A 188 -16.14 23.34 17.39
N GLU A 189 -15.55 24.43 16.92
CA GLU A 189 -16.26 25.55 16.29
C GLU A 189 -16.77 25.20 14.88
N LEU A 190 -16.25 24.17 14.26
CA LEU A 190 -16.66 23.68 12.94
C LEU A 190 -17.81 22.66 13.01
N GLN A 191 -18.28 22.30 14.20
CA GLN A 191 -19.38 21.34 14.40
C GLN A 191 -20.65 21.74 13.66
N GLY A 192 -21.37 20.76 13.14
CA GLY A 192 -22.65 20.96 12.45
C GLY A 192 -22.55 21.56 11.05
N LEU A 193 -21.35 21.96 10.60
CA LEU A 193 -21.14 22.41 9.22
C LEU A 193 -21.14 21.22 8.24
N SER A 194 -21.41 21.55 6.97
CA SER A 194 -21.26 20.60 5.86
C SER A 194 -20.04 20.97 5.05
N PHE A 195 -19.16 20.01 4.82
CA PHE A 195 -17.90 20.19 4.11
C PHE A 195 -17.90 19.42 2.80
N ILE A 196 -17.22 19.96 1.79
CA ILE A 196 -16.86 19.19 0.61
C ILE A 196 -15.41 18.73 0.76
N VAL A 197 -15.14 17.45 0.45
CA VAL A 197 -13.85 16.81 0.74
C VAL A 197 -13.52 15.82 -0.38
N LEU A 198 -12.26 15.68 -0.76
CA LEU A 198 -11.82 14.58 -1.62
C LEU A 198 -11.91 13.24 -0.87
N ASN A 199 -12.20 12.19 -1.62
CA ASN A 199 -12.23 10.83 -1.06
C ASN A 199 -10.89 10.39 -0.49
N ASP A 200 -9.83 10.78 -1.15
CA ASP A 200 -8.47 10.37 -0.81
C ASP A 200 -7.61 11.59 -0.40
N ILE A 201 -7.68 11.91 0.88
CA ILE A 201 -6.85 12.92 1.54
C ILE A 201 -5.91 12.30 2.58
N GLY A 202 -5.70 10.98 2.49
CA GLY A 202 -4.84 10.26 3.41
C GLY A 202 -5.29 10.35 4.87
N PRO A 203 -4.34 10.45 5.82
CA PRO A 203 -4.64 10.48 7.26
C PRO A 203 -5.59 11.60 7.69
N TRP A 204 -5.63 12.72 6.97
CA TRP A 204 -6.52 13.85 7.27
C TRP A 204 -7.99 13.47 7.30
N LYS A 205 -8.39 12.47 6.49
CA LYS A 205 -9.78 12.00 6.44
C LYS A 205 -10.27 11.53 7.81
N GLN A 206 -9.50 10.69 8.46
CA GLN A 206 -9.87 10.17 9.79
C GLN A 206 -9.81 11.26 10.86
N ILE A 207 -8.84 12.17 10.77
CA ILE A 207 -8.69 13.28 11.71
C ILE A 207 -9.94 14.18 11.69
N ILE A 208 -10.37 14.67 10.52
CA ILE A 208 -11.54 15.54 10.42
C ILE A 208 -12.83 14.81 10.85
N GLN A 209 -12.98 13.54 10.52
CA GLN A 209 -14.14 12.75 10.92
C GLN A 209 -14.22 12.55 12.44
N ASN A 210 -13.09 12.31 13.09
CA ASN A 210 -13.05 12.05 14.53
C ASN A 210 -13.17 13.31 15.37
N HIS A 211 -12.70 14.46 14.88
CA HIS A 211 -12.61 15.69 15.69
C HIS A 211 -13.73 16.70 15.41
N ILE A 212 -14.50 16.54 14.30
CA ILE A 212 -15.62 17.43 13.99
C ILE A 212 -16.94 16.65 14.10
N PRO A 213 -17.45 16.39 15.30
CA PRO A 213 -18.68 15.62 15.48
C PRO A 213 -19.87 16.38 14.88
N ASN A 214 -20.86 15.64 14.40
CA ASN A 214 -22.07 16.17 13.75
C ASN A 214 -21.80 16.96 12.45
N ALA A 215 -20.58 16.99 11.91
CA ALA A 215 -20.31 17.53 10.60
C ALA A 215 -20.80 16.56 9.50
N LYS A 216 -21.18 17.12 8.37
CA LYS A 216 -21.49 16.34 7.16
C LYS A 216 -20.37 16.49 6.16
N PHE A 217 -19.85 15.37 5.65
CA PHE A 217 -18.78 15.35 4.66
C PHE A 217 -19.33 14.86 3.31
N LEU A 218 -19.27 15.72 2.30
CA LEU A 218 -19.66 15.45 0.92
C LEU A 218 -18.39 15.06 0.14
N TYR A 219 -18.17 13.77 -0.05
CA TYR A 219 -16.97 13.26 -0.69
C TYR A 219 -17.03 13.35 -2.20
N GLN A 220 -15.93 13.80 -2.81
CA GLN A 220 -15.71 13.87 -4.25
C GLN A 220 -14.54 12.96 -4.64
N ALA A 221 -14.68 12.25 -5.76
CA ALA A 221 -13.62 11.39 -6.27
C ALA A 221 -12.51 12.20 -6.98
N GLU A 222 -12.91 13.25 -7.69
CA GLU A 222 -12.05 14.01 -8.58
C GLU A 222 -11.81 15.42 -8.06
N GLN A 223 -10.58 15.91 -8.18
CA GLN A 223 -10.18 17.27 -7.81
C GLN A 223 -10.94 18.33 -8.61
N ASP A 224 -11.16 18.09 -9.90
CA ASP A 224 -11.88 19.01 -10.77
C ASP A 224 -13.33 19.18 -10.34
N ALA A 225 -13.99 18.09 -9.93
CA ALA A 225 -15.36 18.13 -9.42
C ALA A 225 -15.44 18.92 -8.10
N LEU A 226 -14.49 18.70 -7.18
CA LEU A 226 -14.39 19.49 -5.94
C LEU A 226 -14.21 20.97 -6.26
N THR A 227 -13.31 21.27 -7.17
CA THR A 227 -13.02 22.63 -7.65
C THR A 227 -14.28 23.33 -8.20
N GLU A 228 -15.02 22.64 -9.06
CA GLU A 228 -16.21 23.20 -9.67
C GLU A 228 -17.34 23.41 -8.65
N ILE A 229 -17.56 22.46 -7.76
CA ILE A 229 -18.58 22.62 -6.70
C ILE A 229 -18.19 23.75 -5.75
N THR A 230 -16.94 23.90 -5.35
CA THR A 230 -16.49 24.98 -4.45
C THR A 230 -16.61 26.37 -5.12
N ARG A 231 -16.54 26.44 -6.44
CA ARG A 231 -16.73 27.70 -7.20
C ARG A 231 -18.18 28.21 -7.14
N TYR A 232 -19.15 27.31 -7.12
CA TYR A 232 -20.57 27.66 -7.21
C TYR A 232 -21.35 27.40 -5.92
N SER A 233 -20.69 27.04 -4.84
CA SER A 233 -21.32 26.76 -3.55
C SER A 233 -20.57 27.45 -2.41
N ASN A 234 -21.20 27.55 -1.25
CA ASN A 234 -20.58 28.10 -0.03
C ASN A 234 -20.07 26.99 0.92
N PHE A 235 -19.98 25.75 0.45
CA PHE A 235 -19.45 24.65 1.28
C PHE A 235 -18.00 24.91 1.67
N PRO A 236 -17.66 24.87 2.96
CA PRO A 236 -16.27 24.84 3.41
C PRO A 236 -15.52 23.60 2.88
N TYR A 237 -14.21 23.75 2.69
CA TYR A 237 -13.32 22.66 2.38
C TYR A 237 -12.00 22.80 3.14
N PHE A 238 -11.21 21.73 3.20
CA PHE A 238 -9.92 21.75 3.90
C PHE A 238 -8.76 21.92 2.91
N SER A 239 -7.71 22.58 3.38
CA SER A 239 -6.39 22.66 2.76
C SER A 239 -5.32 22.54 3.85
N THR A 240 -4.05 22.53 3.45
CA THR A 240 -2.93 22.60 4.39
C THR A 240 -2.03 23.77 4.02
N ASN A 241 -1.05 24.11 4.88
CA ASN A 241 -0.03 25.11 4.57
C ASN A 241 0.75 24.79 3.26
N VAL A 242 0.74 23.52 2.81
CA VAL A 242 1.37 23.08 1.56
C VAL A 242 0.47 23.36 0.35
N THR A 243 -0.85 23.17 0.49
CA THR A 243 -1.81 23.25 -0.61
C THR A 243 -2.58 24.57 -0.67
N VAL A 244 -2.56 25.39 0.39
CA VAL A 244 -3.32 26.65 0.48
C VAL A 244 -2.93 27.67 -0.58
N HIS A 245 -1.72 27.58 -1.12
CA HIS A 245 -1.19 28.51 -2.14
C HIS A 245 -1.33 27.96 -3.58
N GLU A 246 -1.87 26.78 -3.76
CA GLU A 246 -2.17 26.30 -5.10
C GLU A 246 -3.21 27.24 -5.74
N PRO A 247 -2.98 27.69 -7.00
CA PRO A 247 -3.79 28.73 -7.66
C PRO A 247 -5.19 28.22 -8.02
N GLN A 248 -5.82 27.49 -7.13
CA GLN A 248 -7.07 26.81 -7.43
C GLN A 248 -8.26 27.75 -7.51
N HIS A 249 -8.24 28.96 -6.89
CA HIS A 249 -9.43 29.83 -7.03
C HIS A 249 -9.22 31.29 -6.65
N LYS A 250 -9.60 32.16 -7.56
CA LYS A 250 -10.13 33.49 -7.27
C LYS A 250 -11.52 33.36 -6.60
N ASN A 251 -11.61 32.73 -5.46
CA ASN A 251 -12.87 32.61 -4.75
C ASN A 251 -12.81 33.44 -3.48
N ASP A 252 -13.96 33.97 -3.10
CA ASP A 252 -14.21 34.70 -1.85
C ASP A 252 -14.03 33.80 -0.60
N ARG A 253 -13.00 32.97 -0.62
CA ARG A 253 -12.66 32.02 0.46
C ARG A 253 -11.51 32.52 1.29
N VAL A 254 -11.64 32.37 2.62
CA VAL A 254 -10.62 32.75 3.57
C VAL A 254 -10.08 31.47 4.22
N PRO A 255 -8.78 31.16 4.04
CA PRO A 255 -8.15 30.06 4.74
C PRO A 255 -7.93 30.42 6.21
N ILE A 256 -8.55 29.69 7.12
CA ILE A 256 -8.44 29.87 8.57
C ILE A 256 -7.69 28.68 9.17
N PRO A 257 -6.59 28.89 9.90
CA PRO A 257 -5.86 27.81 10.55
C PRO A 257 -6.66 27.16 11.66
N ILE A 258 -6.51 25.85 11.82
CA ILE A 258 -7.14 25.09 12.91
C ILE A 258 -6.13 24.92 14.04
N THR A 259 -6.50 25.27 15.27
CA THR A 259 -5.59 25.37 16.42
C THR A 259 -5.40 24.06 17.18
N ASP A 260 -6.23 23.08 16.96
CA ASP A 260 -6.15 21.80 17.67
C ASP A 260 -4.83 21.07 17.34
N ALA A 261 -4.22 20.41 18.32
CA ALA A 261 -2.98 19.65 18.11
C ALA A 261 -3.13 18.58 17.02
N ALA A 262 -4.31 17.96 16.90
CA ALA A 262 -4.60 16.99 15.86
C ALA A 262 -4.67 17.60 14.43
N ALA A 263 -4.72 18.94 14.31
CA ALA A 263 -4.65 19.64 13.02
C ALA A 263 -3.20 19.83 12.52
N THR A 264 -2.24 19.19 13.18
CA THR A 264 -0.82 19.26 12.85
C THR A 264 -0.29 17.85 12.63
N MET A 265 0.46 17.64 11.55
CA MET A 265 1.04 16.34 11.19
C MET A 265 2.48 16.53 10.76
N SER A 266 3.40 15.86 11.46
CA SER A 266 4.81 15.80 11.06
C SER A 266 5.02 14.74 9.99
N PHE A 267 5.93 15.00 9.06
CA PHE A 267 6.30 14.06 8.01
C PHE A 267 7.77 13.70 8.05
N TYR A 268 8.03 12.47 7.73
CA TYR A 268 9.35 11.86 7.64
C TYR A 268 9.52 11.22 6.28
N VAL A 269 10.74 11.20 5.77
CA VAL A 269 11.14 10.42 4.60
C VAL A 269 11.98 9.24 5.05
N SER A 270 11.64 8.07 4.62
CA SER A 270 12.36 6.82 4.89
C SER A 270 12.80 6.18 3.61
#